data_f3449f681b68edf7ff16d1b3e7e61ec5
#
_entry.id   f3449f681b68edf7ff16d1b3e7e61ec5
#
_cell.length_a   1.000
_cell.length_b   1.000
_cell.length_c   1.000
_cell.angle_alpha   90.00
_cell.angle_beta   90.00
_cell.angle_gamma   90.00
#
_symmetry.space_group_name_H-M   'P 1'
#
loop_
_entity.id
_entity.type
_entity.pdbx_description
1 polymer ?
#
loop_
_entity_poly.entity_id
_entity_poly.type
_entity_poly.pdbx_seq_one_letter_code
_entity_poly.pdbx_strand_id
1 'polypeptide(L)'
;KSQEVFGQLFSHPDWGALYDAAGIEDTPYEGKEQFVSYMENKVGDATLTFKETSAGLSGDKKYFVLLGDEKIASFTLSGQTAAITDIPDWELGGVELFFDRSETFYIQNVDGHTVEVNGVPLDDSHVIQIATTAAAERLPIGVTGASTCTQEISDLMAVPTVTIFDKSGKSMEVSYDAETHTFTEQTEANTISDSEREAALNAAKTNCLFMIEKASKADIAKYFDTSSDVYSVIVNLGNLWVQDNNGYRFTKEEVSDYARYSDDLFSAHVVLNLNVTRKDGTTKDFGYDQTLFFRKQDTGKWLVYDATNADVNAPVGKVRLTFMNGDTVLSSEFVKTDATELDTPLVSAPEGKVFIGWYRIDKYDNGTTYTMAFDPDENGHVTIPNGTTLEPMTLYALFETPSGTDATEGG
;
A
#
# COMPACT_ATOMS: atom_id res chain seq x y z
N LYS A 1 -44.26 15.96 33.35
CA LYS A 1 -43.44 16.92 32.57
C LYS A 1 -42.22 16.24 31.93
N SER A 2 -41.44 15.42 32.70
CA SER A 2 -40.28 14.71 32.10
C SER A 2 -40.67 13.83 30.91
N GLN A 3 -41.76 13.05 31.02
CA GLN A 3 -42.25 12.22 29.90
C GLN A 3 -42.66 13.06 28.70
N GLU A 4 -43.26 14.21 28.90
CA GLU A 4 -43.66 15.13 27.86
C GLU A 4 -42.44 15.71 27.13
N VAL A 5 -41.45 16.23 27.87
CA VAL A 5 -40.22 16.79 27.33
C VAL A 5 -39.41 15.72 26.61
N PHE A 6 -39.27 14.54 27.21
CA PHE A 6 -38.62 13.42 26.54
C PHE A 6 -39.31 13.06 25.21
N GLY A 7 -40.66 12.98 25.23
CA GLY A 7 -41.44 12.69 24.02
C GLY A 7 -41.26 13.74 22.93
N GLN A 8 -41.15 15.01 23.27
CA GLN A 8 -40.95 16.09 22.33
C GLN A 8 -39.52 16.09 21.72
N LEU A 9 -38.50 15.77 22.50
CA LEU A 9 -37.11 15.87 22.09
C LEU A 9 -36.54 14.58 21.51
N PHE A 10 -36.96 13.40 22.01
CA PHE A 10 -36.27 12.14 21.80
C PHE A 10 -37.13 11.00 21.26
N SER A 11 -38.46 11.18 21.07
CA SER A 11 -39.29 10.15 20.42
C SER A 11 -39.08 10.08 18.92
N HIS A 12 -38.78 11.23 18.28
CA HIS A 12 -38.36 11.38 16.90
C HIS A 12 -37.37 12.54 16.90
N PRO A 13 -36.10 12.29 17.30
CA PRO A 13 -35.14 13.37 17.55
C PRO A 13 -34.76 14.10 16.29
N ASP A 14 -34.85 15.42 16.34
CA ASP A 14 -34.17 16.30 15.39
C ASP A 14 -32.75 16.54 15.91
N TRP A 15 -31.84 15.70 15.49
CA TRP A 15 -30.43 15.76 15.93
C TRP A 15 -29.76 17.09 15.61
N GLY A 16 -30.15 17.74 14.51
CA GLY A 16 -29.64 19.05 14.15
C GLY A 16 -30.09 20.15 15.08
N ALA A 17 -31.39 20.15 15.50
CA ALA A 17 -31.91 21.08 16.49
C ALA A 17 -31.32 20.81 17.88
N LEU A 18 -31.07 19.55 18.24
CA LEU A 18 -30.42 19.17 19.48
C LEU A 18 -28.95 19.59 19.53
N TYR A 19 -28.23 19.49 18.39
CA TYR A 19 -26.86 19.97 18.27
C TYR A 19 -26.74 21.47 18.56
N ASP A 20 -27.63 22.27 17.94
CA ASP A 20 -27.69 23.71 18.17
C ASP A 20 -28.05 24.04 19.63
N ALA A 21 -29.03 23.33 20.18
CA ALA A 21 -29.51 23.55 21.57
C ALA A 21 -28.45 23.17 22.61
N ALA A 22 -27.59 22.18 22.29
CA ALA A 22 -26.50 21.77 23.17
C ALA A 22 -25.27 22.70 23.04
N GLY A 23 -25.23 23.61 22.05
CA GLY A 23 -24.15 24.57 21.85
C GLY A 23 -22.83 23.90 21.48
N ILE A 24 -22.89 22.81 20.70
CA ILE A 24 -21.71 22.09 20.25
C ILE A 24 -21.01 22.91 19.17
N GLU A 25 -19.69 23.05 19.33
CA GLU A 25 -18.86 23.73 18.33
C GLU A 25 -18.42 22.76 17.23
N ASP A 26 -18.42 23.26 15.98
CA ASP A 26 -17.85 22.56 14.83
C ASP A 26 -16.33 22.45 14.98
N THR A 27 -15.75 21.35 14.50
CA THR A 27 -14.32 21.24 14.27
C THR A 27 -14.02 21.60 12.81
N PRO A 28 -12.74 21.72 12.40
CA PRO A 28 -12.42 21.98 11.00
C PRO A 28 -12.99 20.93 10.02
N TYR A 29 -13.12 19.68 10.47
CA TYR A 29 -13.49 18.55 9.60
C TYR A 29 -14.88 17.98 9.90
N GLU A 30 -15.47 18.29 11.05
CA GLU A 30 -16.78 17.80 11.45
C GLU A 30 -17.62 18.89 12.07
N GLY A 31 -18.81 19.05 11.56
CA GLY A 31 -19.82 19.96 12.07
C GLY A 31 -21.14 19.24 12.28
N LYS A 32 -22.19 20.05 12.29
CA LYS A 32 -23.56 19.63 12.52
C LYS A 32 -24.03 18.51 11.57
N GLU A 33 -23.66 18.55 10.27
CA GLU A 33 -24.08 17.55 9.29
C GLU A 33 -23.49 16.16 9.59
N GLN A 34 -22.21 16.10 9.94
CA GLN A 34 -21.53 14.86 10.34
C GLN A 34 -22.11 14.32 11.64
N PHE A 35 -22.38 15.19 12.62
CA PHE A 35 -23.02 14.79 13.86
C PHE A 35 -24.41 14.21 13.64
N VAL A 36 -25.25 14.84 12.83
CA VAL A 36 -26.58 14.33 12.49
C VAL A 36 -26.49 12.93 11.88
N SER A 37 -25.63 12.77 10.87
CA SER A 37 -25.41 11.47 10.22
C SER A 37 -24.90 10.41 11.20
N TYR A 38 -23.95 10.76 12.07
CA TYR A 38 -23.44 9.89 13.11
C TYR A 38 -24.56 9.41 14.06
N MET A 39 -25.39 10.35 14.58
CA MET A 39 -26.46 10.01 15.52
C MET A 39 -27.60 9.22 14.86
N GLU A 40 -27.95 9.53 13.61
CA GLU A 40 -28.94 8.76 12.84
C GLU A 40 -28.47 7.31 12.62
N ASN A 41 -27.21 7.11 12.27
CA ASN A 41 -26.62 5.78 12.10
C ASN A 41 -26.53 5.04 13.44
N LYS A 42 -26.13 5.72 14.51
CA LYS A 42 -25.94 5.14 15.85
C LYS A 42 -27.27 4.71 16.47
N VAL A 43 -28.29 5.53 16.36
CA VAL A 43 -29.60 5.27 16.95
C VAL A 43 -30.46 4.40 16.02
N GLY A 44 -30.46 4.65 14.72
CA GLY A 44 -31.29 3.92 13.76
C GLY A 44 -32.75 3.88 14.17
N ASP A 45 -33.35 2.70 14.14
CA ASP A 45 -34.75 2.44 14.55
C ASP A 45 -34.89 2.07 16.07
N ALA A 46 -33.81 2.22 16.84
CA ALA A 46 -33.85 1.85 18.27
C ALA A 46 -34.71 2.79 19.07
N THR A 47 -35.44 2.24 20.06
CA THR A 47 -36.24 3.02 20.99
C THR A 47 -35.36 3.58 22.09
N LEU A 48 -35.34 4.90 22.23
CA LEU A 48 -34.67 5.58 23.31
C LEU A 48 -35.51 5.51 24.62
N THR A 49 -34.80 5.48 25.74
CA THR A 49 -35.40 5.52 27.08
C THR A 49 -34.76 6.64 27.89
N PHE A 50 -35.34 6.96 29.05
CA PHE A 50 -34.70 7.93 29.94
C PHE A 50 -34.78 7.49 31.39
N LYS A 51 -33.82 7.98 32.20
CA LYS A 51 -33.73 7.69 33.62
C LYS A 51 -33.38 8.95 34.42
N GLU A 52 -34.11 9.21 35.49
CA GLU A 52 -33.82 10.30 36.42
C GLU A 52 -32.47 10.04 37.12
N THR A 53 -31.65 11.04 37.24
CA THR A 53 -30.44 11.01 38.09
C THR A 53 -30.79 11.49 39.47
N SER A 54 -29.90 11.30 40.45
CA SER A 54 -30.09 11.91 41.80
C SER A 54 -30.12 13.42 41.67
N ALA A 55 -31.12 14.07 42.28
CA ALA A 55 -31.30 15.52 42.28
C ALA A 55 -30.03 16.23 42.76
N GLY A 56 -29.59 17.26 42.01
CA GLY A 56 -28.54 18.17 42.45
C GLY A 56 -29.03 19.08 43.59
N LEU A 57 -28.06 19.77 44.20
CA LEU A 57 -28.36 20.76 45.30
C LEU A 57 -29.18 21.97 44.83
N SER A 58 -29.27 22.19 43.50
CA SER A 58 -29.99 23.32 42.87
C SER A 58 -31.50 23.15 42.80
N GLY A 59 -32.04 21.98 43.11
CA GLY A 59 -33.45 21.64 42.93
C GLY A 59 -33.83 21.24 41.50
N ASP A 60 -32.95 21.41 40.54
CA ASP A 60 -33.15 20.97 39.15
C ASP A 60 -33.11 19.45 39.03
N LYS A 61 -33.84 18.91 38.06
CA LYS A 61 -33.88 17.48 37.79
C LYS A 61 -33.19 17.18 36.47
N LYS A 62 -32.16 16.32 36.52
CA LYS A 62 -31.42 15.87 35.35
C LYS A 62 -31.85 14.43 34.99
N TYR A 63 -32.04 14.20 33.70
CA TYR A 63 -32.42 12.92 33.13
C TYR A 63 -31.40 12.50 32.06
N PHE A 64 -30.89 11.28 32.15
CA PHE A 64 -30.10 10.69 31.08
C PHE A 64 -31.01 10.05 30.04
N VAL A 65 -30.70 10.27 28.76
CA VAL A 65 -31.30 9.58 27.62
C VAL A 65 -30.40 8.41 27.26
N LEU A 66 -31.01 7.25 27.10
CA LEU A 66 -30.30 5.98 26.96
C LEU A 66 -30.65 5.30 25.61
N LEU A 67 -29.64 4.78 24.96
CA LEU A 67 -29.72 3.80 23.87
C LEU A 67 -29.28 2.45 24.46
N GLY A 68 -30.26 1.59 24.82
CA GLY A 68 -29.98 0.44 25.68
C GLY A 68 -29.45 0.88 27.04
N ASP A 69 -28.20 0.54 27.35
CA ASP A 69 -27.53 0.96 28.61
C ASP A 69 -26.58 2.17 28.40
N GLU A 70 -26.37 2.58 27.15
CA GLU A 70 -25.48 3.68 26.81
C GLU A 70 -26.16 5.03 26.98
N LYS A 71 -25.45 5.98 27.60
CA LYS A 71 -25.92 7.36 27.74
C LYS A 71 -25.53 8.13 26.47
N ILE A 72 -26.52 8.62 25.72
CA ILE A 72 -26.32 9.38 24.51
C ILE A 72 -26.67 10.87 24.64
N ALA A 73 -27.46 11.22 25.63
CA ALA A 73 -27.81 12.60 25.91
C ALA A 73 -28.23 12.78 27.37
N SER A 74 -28.42 14.02 27.81
CA SER A 74 -29.16 14.37 28.98
C SER A 74 -30.02 15.61 28.76
N PHE A 75 -31.10 15.75 29.52
CA PHE A 75 -31.86 17.00 29.62
C PHE A 75 -32.11 17.34 31.06
N THR A 76 -32.21 18.65 31.34
CA THR A 76 -32.43 19.18 32.67
C THR A 76 -33.77 19.92 32.70
N LEU A 77 -34.55 19.67 33.74
CA LEU A 77 -35.74 20.44 34.06
C LEU A 77 -35.44 21.35 35.25
N SER A 78 -35.60 22.64 35.03
CA SER A 78 -35.48 23.65 36.11
C SER A 78 -36.84 24.02 36.65
N GLY A 79 -36.99 23.91 37.97
CA GLY A 79 -38.23 24.22 38.66
C GLY A 79 -38.30 25.68 39.08
N GLN A 80 -39.30 26.42 38.58
CA GLN A 80 -39.64 27.74 39.11
C GLN A 80 -40.78 27.59 40.13
N THR A 81 -40.56 28.07 41.34
CA THR A 81 -41.63 28.06 42.36
C THR A 81 -42.64 29.13 42.03
N ALA A 82 -43.84 28.73 41.58
CA ALA A 82 -44.93 29.68 41.39
C ALA A 82 -45.36 30.25 42.74
N ALA A 83 -45.41 31.56 42.90
CA ALA A 83 -45.62 32.29 44.14
C ALA A 83 -46.95 32.03 44.83
N ILE A 84 -47.86 31.19 44.32
CA ILE A 84 -49.24 30.99 44.81
C ILE A 84 -49.56 29.52 45.09
N THR A 85 -48.83 28.53 44.56
CA THR A 85 -49.29 27.13 44.63
C THR A 85 -48.32 26.10 45.22
N ASP A 86 -47.12 26.49 45.63
CA ASP A 86 -45.99 25.59 46.01
C ASP A 86 -45.71 24.40 45.05
N ILE A 87 -46.37 24.39 43.91
CA ILE A 87 -46.09 23.39 42.85
C ILE A 87 -45.08 23.97 41.88
N PRO A 88 -43.88 23.34 41.71
CA PRO A 88 -42.89 23.79 40.75
C PRO A 88 -43.46 23.72 39.33
N ASP A 89 -43.39 24.85 38.59
CA ASP A 89 -43.55 24.83 37.15
C ASP A 89 -42.18 24.45 36.53
N TRP A 90 -42.15 23.34 35.80
CA TRP A 90 -40.93 22.78 35.25
C TRP A 90 -40.74 23.18 33.80
N GLU A 91 -39.60 23.82 33.51
CA GLU A 91 -39.21 24.21 32.18
C GLU A 91 -37.95 23.47 31.75
N LEU A 92 -37.72 23.34 30.44
CA LEU A 92 -36.47 22.78 29.91
C LEU A 92 -35.31 23.75 30.22
N GLY A 93 -34.37 23.31 31.05
CA GLY A 93 -33.19 24.09 31.45
C GLY A 93 -32.00 23.89 30.55
N GLY A 94 -31.95 22.80 29.78
CA GLY A 94 -30.86 22.55 28.84
C GLY A 94 -30.80 21.10 28.36
N VAL A 95 -30.05 20.89 27.30
CA VAL A 95 -29.73 19.56 26.71
C VAL A 95 -28.23 19.44 26.63
N GLU A 96 -27.71 18.26 26.94
CA GLU A 96 -26.31 17.88 26.68
C GLU A 96 -26.32 16.62 25.81
N LEU A 97 -25.41 16.53 24.87
CA LEU A 97 -25.24 15.37 24.00
C LEU A 97 -23.91 14.67 24.33
N PHE A 98 -23.93 13.34 24.35
CA PHE A 98 -22.77 12.53 24.67
C PHE A 98 -22.36 11.74 23.44
N PHE A 99 -21.23 12.08 22.91
CA PHE A 99 -20.56 11.42 21.79
C PHE A 99 -19.06 11.55 21.98
N ASP A 100 -18.33 10.68 21.31
CA ASP A 100 -16.88 10.67 21.40
C ASP A 100 -16.28 11.07 20.05
N ARG A 101 -15.20 11.83 20.09
CA ARG A 101 -14.35 12.18 18.95
C ARG A 101 -12.99 11.55 19.20
N SER A 102 -12.90 10.24 19.09
CA SER A 102 -11.69 9.47 19.40
C SER A 102 -11.18 8.66 18.21
N GLU A 103 -11.90 8.70 17.08
CA GLU A 103 -11.48 7.94 15.90
C GLU A 103 -10.31 8.62 15.19
N THR A 104 -9.37 7.80 14.77
CA THR A 104 -8.19 8.22 13.98
C THR A 104 -8.15 7.44 12.69
N PHE A 105 -7.88 8.14 11.59
CA PHE A 105 -7.80 7.57 10.25
C PHE A 105 -6.49 7.92 9.58
N TYR A 106 -6.03 7.01 8.74
CA TYR A 106 -4.82 7.18 7.92
C TYR A 106 -5.21 7.27 6.46
N ILE A 107 -4.52 8.13 5.70
CA ILE A 107 -4.76 8.31 4.27
C ILE A 107 -3.44 8.14 3.55
N GLN A 108 -3.37 7.14 2.67
CA GLN A 108 -2.20 6.84 1.83
C GLN A 108 -2.50 7.28 0.40
N ASN A 109 -1.74 8.23 -0.08
CA ASN A 109 -1.89 8.80 -1.41
C ASN A 109 -0.53 8.99 -2.10
N VAL A 110 -0.54 9.24 -3.40
CA VAL A 110 0.66 9.67 -4.13
C VAL A 110 1.10 11.03 -3.61
N ASP A 111 2.39 11.19 -3.33
CA ASP A 111 2.95 12.45 -2.84
C ASP A 111 2.68 13.60 -3.80
N GLY A 112 2.20 14.72 -3.25
CA GLY A 112 1.80 15.90 -3.99
C GLY A 112 0.37 15.86 -4.56
N HIS A 113 -0.43 14.82 -4.28
CA HIS A 113 -1.87 14.82 -4.48
C HIS A 113 -2.57 15.53 -3.30
N THR A 114 -3.68 16.19 -3.59
CA THR A 114 -4.47 16.88 -2.56
C THR A 114 -5.49 15.94 -1.95
N VAL A 115 -5.57 15.91 -0.63
CA VAL A 115 -6.56 15.13 0.13
C VAL A 115 -7.58 16.07 0.75
N GLU A 116 -8.86 15.74 0.63
CA GLU A 116 -9.95 16.39 1.33
C GLU A 116 -10.64 15.39 2.26
N VAL A 117 -10.95 15.84 3.47
CA VAL A 117 -11.73 15.11 4.46
C VAL A 117 -13.02 15.90 4.74
N ASN A 118 -14.16 15.26 4.49
CA ASN A 118 -15.48 15.90 4.57
C ASN A 118 -15.57 17.20 3.77
N GLY A 119 -14.86 17.27 2.63
CA GLY A 119 -14.83 18.44 1.74
C GLY A 119 -13.86 19.53 2.19
N VAL A 120 -13.03 19.30 3.20
CA VAL A 120 -12.03 20.25 3.70
C VAL A 120 -10.64 19.72 3.39
N PRO A 121 -9.79 20.50 2.67
CA PRO A 121 -8.42 20.08 2.36
C PRO A 121 -7.58 19.86 3.62
N LEU A 122 -6.82 18.76 3.65
CA LEU A 122 -5.77 18.57 4.65
C LEU A 122 -4.54 19.42 4.27
N ASP A 123 -3.90 19.96 5.28
CA ASP A 123 -2.62 20.66 5.15
C ASP A 123 -1.43 19.75 5.51
N ASP A 124 -0.22 20.26 5.32
CA ASP A 124 1.03 19.51 5.57
C ASP A 124 1.23 19.08 7.03
N SER A 125 0.49 19.67 7.98
CA SER A 125 0.61 19.28 9.40
C SER A 125 0.05 17.88 9.68
N HIS A 126 -0.77 17.36 8.80
CA HIS A 126 -1.31 16.01 8.86
C HIS A 126 -0.37 14.94 8.28
N VAL A 127 0.69 15.33 7.57
CA VAL A 127 1.66 14.41 6.98
C VAL A 127 2.53 13.79 8.07
N ILE A 128 2.40 12.48 8.24
CA ILE A 128 3.20 11.73 9.22
C ILE A 128 4.36 10.96 8.58
N GLN A 129 4.26 10.67 7.27
CA GLN A 129 5.29 9.95 6.54
C GLN A 129 5.26 10.26 5.05
N ILE A 130 6.45 10.41 4.45
CA ILE A 130 6.65 10.30 3.00
C ILE A 130 7.59 9.12 2.77
N ALA A 131 7.07 8.09 2.10
CA ALA A 131 7.85 6.92 1.70
C ALA A 131 8.22 7.02 0.24
N THR A 132 9.52 7.06 -0.05
CA THR A 132 10.06 7.18 -1.41
C THR A 132 10.61 5.83 -1.87
N THR A 133 10.37 5.44 -3.13
CA THR A 133 10.98 4.27 -3.74
C THR A 133 12.30 4.62 -4.41
N ALA A 134 13.14 3.61 -4.67
CA ALA A 134 14.41 3.78 -5.39
C ALA A 134 14.24 4.31 -6.84
N ALA A 135 13.03 4.23 -7.40
CA ALA A 135 12.69 4.85 -8.68
C ALA A 135 12.84 6.38 -8.67
N ALA A 136 12.63 7.03 -7.52
CA ALA A 136 12.65 8.50 -7.41
C ALA A 136 13.99 9.11 -7.88
N GLU A 137 15.10 8.41 -7.65
CA GLU A 137 16.44 8.87 -8.07
C GLU A 137 16.62 8.89 -9.60
N ARG A 138 15.73 8.21 -10.32
CA ARG A 138 15.78 8.04 -11.79
C ARG A 138 14.71 8.84 -12.52
N LEU A 139 13.80 9.46 -11.77
CA LEU A 139 12.76 10.30 -12.33
C LEU A 139 13.26 11.72 -12.58
N PRO A 140 12.72 12.42 -13.61
CA PRO A 140 13.01 13.83 -13.80
C PRO A 140 12.64 14.67 -12.58
N ILE A 141 13.34 15.77 -12.36
CA ILE A 141 13.08 16.71 -11.26
C ILE A 141 11.63 17.18 -11.31
N GLY A 142 10.96 17.09 -10.15
CA GLY A 142 9.56 17.50 -9.99
C GLY A 142 8.53 16.41 -10.25
N VAL A 143 8.96 15.19 -10.60
CA VAL A 143 8.07 14.02 -10.66
C VAL A 143 8.09 13.31 -9.31
N THR A 144 6.93 13.20 -8.66
CA THR A 144 6.77 12.65 -7.30
C THR A 144 6.07 11.29 -7.27
N GLY A 145 5.69 10.74 -8.43
CA GLY A 145 4.94 9.48 -8.54
C GLY A 145 5.61 8.23 -7.96
N ALA A 146 6.89 8.31 -7.56
CA ALA A 146 7.60 7.24 -6.85
C ALA A 146 7.54 7.40 -5.33
N SER A 147 6.82 8.38 -4.81
CA SER A 147 6.67 8.64 -3.38
C SER A 147 5.22 8.51 -2.96
N THR A 148 5.02 7.86 -1.81
CA THR A 148 3.70 7.74 -1.16
C THR A 148 3.70 8.62 0.08
N CYS A 149 2.67 9.45 0.22
CA CYS A 149 2.41 10.25 1.41
C CYS A 149 1.42 9.51 2.31
N THR A 150 1.68 9.47 3.61
CA THR A 150 0.72 9.02 4.61
C THR A 150 0.37 10.21 5.49
N GLN A 151 -0.93 10.48 5.57
CA GLN A 151 -1.50 11.53 6.41
C GLN A 151 -2.33 10.90 7.53
N GLU A 152 -2.39 11.57 8.68
CA GLU A 152 -3.19 11.16 9.83
C GLU A 152 -4.20 12.26 10.14
N ILE A 153 -5.43 11.85 10.38
CA ILE A 153 -6.48 12.70 10.93
C ILE A 153 -7.10 12.02 12.15
N SER A 154 -7.13 12.73 13.28
CA SER A 154 -7.67 12.25 14.55
C SER A 154 -8.84 13.11 15.02
N ASP A 155 -9.40 12.73 16.15
CA ASP A 155 -10.51 13.44 16.82
C ASP A 155 -11.77 13.53 15.94
N LEU A 156 -12.11 12.44 15.23
CA LEU A 156 -13.36 12.31 14.48
C LEU A 156 -14.37 11.43 15.21
N MET A 157 -15.68 11.67 14.92
CA MET A 157 -16.80 10.88 15.47
C MET A 157 -17.02 9.57 14.71
N ALA A 158 -16.75 9.57 13.41
CA ALA A 158 -17.05 8.44 12.53
C ALA A 158 -16.14 8.43 11.32
N VAL A 159 -16.28 7.38 10.50
CA VAL A 159 -15.59 7.25 9.21
C VAL A 159 -15.90 8.45 8.32
N PRO A 160 -14.90 9.25 7.93
CA PRO A 160 -15.15 10.44 7.13
C PRO A 160 -15.31 10.11 5.65
N THR A 161 -15.81 11.08 4.88
CA THR A 161 -15.69 11.06 3.42
C THR A 161 -14.29 11.57 3.04
N VAL A 162 -13.51 10.72 2.36
CA VAL A 162 -12.19 11.08 1.85
C VAL A 162 -12.24 11.19 0.33
N THR A 163 -11.74 12.30 -0.19
CA THR A 163 -11.58 12.54 -1.63
C THR A 163 -10.12 12.90 -1.90
N ILE A 164 -9.52 12.30 -2.92
CA ILE A 164 -8.14 12.57 -3.32
C ILE A 164 -8.16 13.12 -4.75
N PHE A 165 -7.40 14.16 -4.99
CA PHE A 165 -7.26 14.78 -6.30
C PHE A 165 -5.81 14.73 -6.77
N ASP A 166 -5.59 14.36 -8.02
CA ASP A 166 -4.29 14.46 -8.64
C ASP A 166 -3.88 15.93 -8.91
N LYS A 167 -2.67 16.14 -9.39
CA LYS A 167 -2.14 17.48 -9.71
C LYS A 167 -2.91 18.23 -10.80
N SER A 168 -3.76 17.53 -11.57
CA SER A 168 -4.65 18.15 -12.57
C SER A 168 -6.03 18.49 -12.02
N GLY A 169 -6.33 18.08 -10.79
CA GLY A 169 -7.63 18.23 -10.15
C GLY A 169 -8.62 17.11 -10.49
N LYS A 170 -8.16 15.99 -11.09
CA LYS A 170 -8.99 14.80 -11.32
C LYS A 170 -9.14 14.05 -10.00
N SER A 171 -10.38 13.67 -9.65
CA SER A 171 -10.66 12.81 -8.50
C SER A 171 -10.14 11.40 -8.75
N MET A 172 -9.45 10.84 -7.76
CA MET A 172 -8.91 9.50 -7.74
C MET A 172 -9.87 8.54 -7.04
N GLU A 173 -9.82 7.27 -7.39
CA GLU A 173 -10.55 6.23 -6.67
C GLU A 173 -9.87 5.96 -5.33
N VAL A 174 -10.66 5.76 -4.27
CA VAL A 174 -10.16 5.53 -2.91
C VAL A 174 -10.81 4.26 -2.36
N SER A 175 -10.01 3.36 -1.81
CA SER A 175 -10.48 2.23 -1.01
C SER A 175 -10.34 2.51 0.47
N TYR A 176 -11.20 1.90 1.28
CA TYR A 176 -11.16 2.00 2.74
C TYR A 176 -11.03 0.61 3.37
N ASP A 177 -10.05 0.47 4.25
CA ASP A 177 -9.86 -0.71 5.09
C ASP A 177 -10.31 -0.39 6.51
N ALA A 178 -11.38 -1.05 6.96
CA ALA A 178 -11.98 -0.85 8.28
C ALA A 178 -11.17 -1.48 9.43
N GLU A 179 -10.27 -2.44 9.16
CA GLU A 179 -9.45 -3.06 10.20
C GLU A 179 -8.29 -2.14 10.60
N THR A 180 -7.72 -1.44 9.63
CA THR A 180 -6.59 -0.53 9.85
C THR A 180 -6.99 0.93 9.88
N HIS A 181 -8.27 1.26 9.68
CA HIS A 181 -8.80 2.62 9.53
C HIS A 181 -8.04 3.42 8.44
N THR A 182 -7.67 2.75 7.33
CA THR A 182 -6.83 3.33 6.30
C THR A 182 -7.58 3.53 4.99
N PHE A 183 -7.55 4.73 4.47
CA PHE A 183 -7.94 5.07 3.10
C PHE A 183 -6.72 4.97 2.20
N THR A 184 -6.84 4.31 1.05
CA THR A 184 -5.74 4.15 0.09
C THR A 184 -6.18 4.62 -1.29
N GLU A 185 -5.42 5.54 -1.85
CA GLU A 185 -5.59 5.95 -3.25
C GLU A 185 -5.38 4.75 -4.17
N GLN A 186 -6.38 4.49 -5.00
CA GLN A 186 -6.27 3.48 -6.05
C GLN A 186 -5.68 4.14 -7.29
N THR A 187 -4.41 3.84 -7.53
CA THR A 187 -3.77 4.29 -8.76
C THR A 187 -4.15 3.35 -9.89
N GLU A 188 -4.57 3.89 -11.05
CA GLU A 188 -4.73 3.08 -12.29
C GLU A 188 -3.38 2.42 -12.71
N ALA A 189 -2.39 2.60 -11.90
CA ALA A 189 -0.98 2.57 -12.18
C ALA A 189 -0.39 1.20 -12.47
N ASN A 190 -1.05 0.12 -12.17
CA ASN A 190 -0.40 -1.18 -12.22
C ASN A 190 -0.86 -2.04 -13.42
N THR A 191 -1.59 -1.45 -14.36
CA THR A 191 -1.96 -2.15 -15.60
C THR A 191 -1.19 -1.57 -16.77
N ILE A 192 -0.17 -2.29 -17.22
CA ILE A 192 0.56 -1.95 -18.43
C ILE A 192 -0.35 -2.09 -19.65
N SER A 193 -0.43 -1.07 -20.50
CA SER A 193 -1.12 -1.17 -21.78
C SER A 193 -0.36 -2.05 -22.77
N ASP A 194 -1.04 -2.61 -23.76
CA ASP A 194 -0.40 -3.42 -24.80
C ASP A 194 0.73 -2.66 -25.51
N SER A 195 0.54 -1.37 -25.79
CA SER A 195 1.54 -0.52 -26.44
C SER A 195 2.78 -0.27 -25.57
N GLU A 196 2.61 -0.13 -24.27
CA GLU A 196 3.74 0.03 -23.32
C GLU A 196 4.49 -1.28 -23.13
N ARG A 197 3.75 -2.38 -23.02
CA ARG A 197 4.33 -3.72 -22.96
C ARG A 197 5.14 -4.04 -24.21
N GLU A 198 4.60 -3.71 -25.38
CA GLU A 198 5.29 -3.88 -26.66
C GLU A 198 6.56 -3.00 -26.75
N ALA A 199 6.48 -1.75 -26.29
CA ALA A 199 7.63 -0.86 -26.23
C ALA A 199 8.73 -1.44 -25.33
N ALA A 200 8.38 -1.96 -24.15
CA ALA A 200 9.33 -2.56 -23.21
C ALA A 200 10.01 -3.81 -23.80
N LEU A 201 9.23 -4.72 -24.37
CA LEU A 201 9.77 -5.93 -24.99
C LEU A 201 10.65 -5.61 -26.20
N ASN A 202 10.23 -4.68 -27.07
CA ASN A 202 10.99 -4.33 -28.27
C ASN A 202 12.30 -3.61 -27.93
N ALA A 203 12.31 -2.76 -26.91
CA ALA A 203 13.55 -2.13 -26.44
C ALA A 203 14.55 -3.18 -25.94
N ALA A 204 14.12 -4.06 -25.04
CA ALA A 204 14.96 -5.11 -24.47
C ALA A 204 15.44 -6.11 -25.54
N LYS A 205 14.55 -6.58 -26.42
CA LYS A 205 14.92 -7.47 -27.53
C LYS A 205 15.93 -6.83 -28.48
N THR A 206 15.73 -5.56 -28.81
CA THR A 206 16.68 -4.85 -29.71
C THR A 206 18.04 -4.71 -29.07
N ASN A 207 18.09 -4.46 -27.74
CA ASN A 207 19.36 -4.45 -27.00
C ASN A 207 20.05 -5.84 -27.06
N CYS A 208 19.32 -6.93 -26.77
CA CYS A 208 19.85 -8.29 -26.88
C CYS A 208 20.38 -8.59 -28.30
N LEU A 209 19.64 -8.20 -29.33
CA LEU A 209 20.03 -8.41 -30.73
C LEU A 209 21.26 -7.56 -31.13
N PHE A 210 21.40 -6.36 -30.54
CA PHE A 210 22.59 -5.56 -30.72
C PHE A 210 23.85 -6.25 -30.18
N MET A 211 23.73 -6.92 -29.03
CA MET A 211 24.81 -7.66 -28.37
C MET A 211 25.30 -8.86 -29.16
N ILE A 212 24.52 -9.40 -30.09
CA ILE A 212 24.87 -10.51 -31.01
C ILE A 212 24.99 -10.07 -32.45
N GLU A 213 25.15 -8.77 -32.73
CA GLU A 213 25.29 -8.16 -34.08
C GLU A 213 24.11 -8.43 -35.05
N LYS A 214 22.89 -8.62 -34.50
CA LYS A 214 21.65 -8.76 -35.28
C LYS A 214 20.80 -7.48 -35.30
N ALA A 215 21.23 -6.45 -34.58
CA ALA A 215 20.69 -5.11 -34.67
C ALA A 215 21.81 -4.08 -34.80
N SER A 216 21.51 -2.93 -35.36
CA SER A 216 22.42 -1.81 -35.56
C SER A 216 22.19 -0.71 -34.50
N LYS A 217 23.13 0.27 -34.42
CA LYS A 217 22.91 1.49 -33.60
C LYS A 217 21.66 2.25 -34.04
N ALA A 218 21.30 2.21 -35.32
CA ALA A 218 20.06 2.83 -35.80
C ALA A 218 18.80 2.09 -35.33
N ASP A 219 18.90 0.77 -35.08
CA ASP A 219 17.79 0.01 -34.51
C ASP A 219 17.64 0.32 -33.02
N ILE A 220 18.72 0.42 -32.25
CA ILE A 220 18.70 0.89 -30.87
C ILE A 220 18.06 2.27 -30.77
N ALA A 221 18.41 3.22 -31.62
CA ALA A 221 17.87 4.57 -31.63
C ALA A 221 16.35 4.64 -31.89
N LYS A 222 15.72 3.54 -32.32
CA LYS A 222 14.26 3.49 -32.45
C LYS A 222 13.54 3.33 -31.11
N TYR A 223 14.21 2.82 -30.09
CA TYR A 223 13.62 2.47 -28.79
C TYR A 223 14.28 3.16 -27.60
N PHE A 224 15.48 3.73 -27.79
CA PHE A 224 16.23 4.44 -26.77
C PHE A 224 16.39 5.92 -27.12
N ASP A 225 16.29 6.78 -26.12
CA ASP A 225 16.58 8.21 -26.27
C ASP A 225 18.08 8.39 -26.57
N THR A 226 18.40 8.87 -27.73
CA THR A 226 19.79 9.03 -28.21
C THR A 226 20.60 10.05 -27.41
N SER A 227 19.94 10.89 -26.62
CA SER A 227 20.57 11.85 -25.72
C SER A 227 20.85 11.28 -24.32
N SER A 228 20.38 10.06 -24.03
CA SER A 228 20.53 9.42 -22.72
C SER A 228 21.88 8.74 -22.53
N ASP A 229 22.29 8.66 -21.26
CA ASP A 229 23.50 7.92 -20.87
C ASP A 229 23.37 6.43 -21.18
N VAL A 230 22.18 5.84 -20.98
CA VAL A 230 21.94 4.41 -21.27
C VAL A 230 22.15 4.09 -22.75
N TYR A 231 21.68 4.97 -23.67
CA TYR A 231 21.96 4.80 -25.09
C TYR A 231 23.47 4.85 -25.38
N SER A 232 24.16 5.84 -24.79
CA SER A 232 25.61 6.02 -24.95
C SER A 232 26.36 4.79 -24.44
N VAL A 233 25.99 4.24 -23.31
CA VAL A 233 26.58 3.02 -22.77
C VAL A 233 26.37 1.85 -23.72
N ILE A 234 25.14 1.57 -24.15
CA ILE A 234 24.83 0.44 -25.04
C ILE A 234 25.64 0.49 -26.33
N VAL A 235 25.67 1.64 -27.02
CA VAL A 235 26.32 1.74 -28.34
C VAL A 235 27.85 1.78 -28.28
N ASN A 236 28.44 2.05 -27.11
CA ASN A 236 29.88 2.10 -26.89
C ASN A 236 30.45 0.84 -26.23
N LEU A 237 29.66 0.04 -25.52
CA LEU A 237 30.11 -1.22 -24.90
C LEU A 237 30.50 -2.28 -25.96
N GLY A 238 29.98 -2.13 -27.18
CA GLY A 238 30.22 -3.10 -28.24
C GLY A 238 29.50 -4.43 -28.03
N ASN A 239 29.87 -5.40 -28.83
CA ASN A 239 29.22 -6.72 -28.83
C ASN A 239 29.89 -7.62 -27.81
N LEU A 240 29.24 -7.83 -26.66
CA LEU A 240 29.82 -8.63 -25.58
C LEU A 240 29.42 -10.10 -25.64
N TRP A 241 28.44 -10.45 -26.48
CA TRP A 241 27.92 -11.82 -26.60
C TRP A 241 28.46 -12.55 -27.83
N VAL A 242 27.84 -13.66 -28.21
CA VAL A 242 28.28 -14.46 -29.36
C VAL A 242 27.94 -13.75 -30.66
N GLN A 243 28.96 -13.25 -31.36
CA GLN A 243 28.84 -12.53 -32.64
C GLN A 243 28.65 -13.50 -33.81
N ASP A 244 29.37 -14.60 -33.80
CA ASP A 244 29.39 -15.59 -34.88
C ASP A 244 28.38 -16.71 -34.61
N ASN A 245 27.16 -16.50 -35.08
CA ASN A 245 26.00 -17.38 -34.78
C ASN A 245 25.22 -17.76 -36.06
N ASN A 246 24.59 -18.93 -36.04
CA ASN A 246 23.70 -19.45 -37.07
C ASN A 246 22.22 -19.12 -36.86
N GLY A 247 21.87 -18.63 -35.70
CA GLY A 247 20.49 -18.28 -35.37
C GLY A 247 20.30 -17.96 -33.89
N TYR A 248 19.13 -17.49 -33.56
CA TYR A 248 18.75 -17.18 -32.20
C TYR A 248 17.24 -17.34 -32.01
N ARG A 249 16.80 -17.47 -30.73
CA ARG A 249 15.38 -17.43 -30.33
C ARG A 249 15.27 -16.89 -28.93
N PHE A 250 14.21 -16.14 -28.66
CA PHE A 250 13.83 -15.82 -27.29
C PHE A 250 13.05 -16.99 -26.69
N THR A 251 13.47 -17.44 -25.49
CA THR A 251 12.88 -18.59 -24.78
C THR A 251 12.11 -18.18 -23.54
N LYS A 252 12.35 -16.97 -23.01
CA LYS A 252 11.58 -16.31 -21.97
C LYS A 252 11.37 -14.87 -22.39
N GLU A 253 10.13 -14.37 -22.20
CA GLU A 253 9.73 -12.99 -22.42
C GLU A 253 8.74 -12.60 -21.33
N GLU A 254 9.16 -11.80 -20.39
CA GLU A 254 8.35 -11.38 -19.25
C GLU A 254 8.47 -9.86 -19.04
N VAL A 255 7.35 -9.22 -18.74
CA VAL A 255 7.29 -7.82 -18.32
C VAL A 255 6.50 -7.77 -17.03
N SER A 256 7.12 -7.29 -15.97
CA SER A 256 6.57 -7.20 -14.62
C SER A 256 6.90 -5.85 -13.97
N ASP A 257 6.52 -5.68 -12.72
CA ASP A 257 6.83 -4.53 -11.86
C ASP A 257 6.63 -3.18 -12.56
N TYR A 258 5.50 -3.07 -13.29
CA TYR A 258 5.12 -1.86 -13.99
C TYR A 258 4.74 -0.77 -12.98
N ALA A 259 5.26 0.43 -13.19
CA ALA A 259 4.88 1.62 -12.44
C ALA A 259 4.73 2.83 -13.36
N ARG A 260 3.60 3.52 -13.27
CA ARG A 260 3.33 4.79 -13.96
C ARG A 260 3.60 5.93 -13.02
N TYR A 261 4.38 6.91 -13.44
CA TYR A 261 4.74 8.08 -12.65
C TYR A 261 4.03 9.36 -13.15
N SER A 262 3.66 9.37 -14.42
CA SER A 262 2.84 10.41 -15.07
C SER A 262 2.32 9.89 -16.41
N ASP A 263 1.54 10.70 -17.13
CA ASP A 263 1.05 10.35 -18.48
C ASP A 263 2.17 10.14 -19.51
N ASP A 264 3.37 10.67 -19.18
CA ASP A 264 4.54 10.65 -20.06
C ASP A 264 5.69 9.79 -19.52
N LEU A 265 5.53 9.16 -18.34
CA LEU A 265 6.60 8.44 -17.68
C LEU A 265 6.10 7.13 -17.08
N PHE A 266 6.77 6.03 -17.40
CA PHE A 266 6.60 4.75 -16.72
C PHE A 266 7.91 3.98 -16.63
N SER A 267 7.96 2.98 -15.76
CA SER A 267 8.97 1.94 -15.75
C SER A 267 8.35 0.56 -15.87
N ALA A 268 9.12 -0.39 -16.38
CA ALA A 268 8.75 -1.79 -16.39
C ALA A 268 10.00 -2.66 -16.28
N HIS A 269 9.93 -3.72 -15.49
CA HIS A 269 10.95 -4.73 -15.37
C HIS A 269 10.80 -5.74 -16.50
N VAL A 270 11.87 -5.99 -17.25
CA VAL A 270 11.87 -6.89 -18.42
C VAL A 270 12.88 -8.00 -18.22
N VAL A 271 12.40 -9.23 -18.29
CA VAL A 271 13.24 -10.43 -18.24
C VAL A 271 13.13 -11.17 -19.57
N LEU A 272 14.26 -11.35 -20.25
CA LEU A 272 14.35 -12.14 -21.47
C LEU A 272 15.42 -13.20 -21.31
N ASN A 273 15.23 -14.33 -22.00
CA ASN A 273 16.30 -15.30 -22.24
C ASN A 273 16.50 -15.47 -23.74
N LEU A 274 17.70 -15.18 -24.23
CA LEU A 274 18.09 -15.32 -25.62
C LEU A 274 18.97 -16.56 -25.79
N ASN A 275 18.45 -17.58 -26.47
CA ASN A 275 19.18 -18.76 -26.84
C ASN A 275 19.85 -18.52 -28.23
N VAL A 276 21.15 -18.59 -28.27
CA VAL A 276 21.95 -18.37 -29.50
C VAL A 276 22.59 -19.67 -29.95
N THR A 277 22.37 -20.03 -31.21
CA THR A 277 23.03 -21.20 -31.86
C THR A 277 24.33 -20.78 -32.48
N ARG A 278 25.46 -21.29 -32.02
CA ARG A 278 26.79 -21.07 -32.54
C ARG A 278 26.98 -21.77 -33.87
N LYS A 279 28.04 -21.44 -34.62
CA LYS A 279 28.39 -22.07 -35.90
C LYS A 279 28.72 -23.54 -35.77
N ASP A 280 29.23 -23.99 -34.64
CA ASP A 280 29.53 -25.38 -34.34
C ASP A 280 28.28 -26.21 -33.97
N GLY A 281 27.10 -25.57 -33.96
CA GLY A 281 25.82 -26.20 -33.63
C GLY A 281 25.51 -26.22 -32.12
N THR A 282 26.43 -25.81 -31.26
CA THR A 282 26.16 -25.67 -29.83
C THR A 282 25.27 -24.45 -29.54
N THR A 283 24.59 -24.45 -28.43
CA THR A 283 23.75 -23.32 -28.02
C THR A 283 24.30 -22.68 -26.75
N LYS A 284 24.04 -21.37 -26.60
CA LYS A 284 24.32 -20.64 -25.37
C LYS A 284 23.12 -19.72 -25.03
N ASP A 285 22.76 -19.69 -23.77
CA ASP A 285 21.73 -18.81 -23.24
C ASP A 285 22.35 -17.53 -22.68
N PHE A 286 21.68 -16.41 -22.94
CA PHE A 286 22.02 -15.09 -22.42
C PHE A 286 20.76 -14.49 -21.76
N GLY A 287 20.88 -14.16 -20.46
CA GLY A 287 19.83 -13.48 -19.71
C GLY A 287 19.87 -11.97 -19.93
N TYR A 288 18.71 -11.37 -20.00
CA TYR A 288 18.49 -9.93 -19.87
C TYR A 288 17.51 -9.74 -18.72
N ASP A 289 17.87 -8.89 -17.76
CA ASP A 289 17.11 -8.69 -16.53
C ASP A 289 17.34 -7.24 -16.09
N GLN A 290 16.42 -6.34 -16.49
CA GLN A 290 16.56 -4.91 -16.22
C GLN A 290 15.20 -4.23 -16.07
N THR A 291 15.13 -3.22 -15.20
CA THR A 291 14.05 -2.23 -15.21
C THR A 291 14.40 -1.09 -16.16
N LEU A 292 13.51 -0.84 -17.11
CA LEU A 292 13.61 0.21 -18.11
C LEU A 292 12.70 1.36 -17.76
N PHE A 293 13.20 2.60 -17.87
CA PHE A 293 12.43 3.82 -17.66
C PHE A 293 12.12 4.47 -19.01
N PHE A 294 10.84 4.72 -19.23
CA PHE A 294 10.33 5.24 -20.51
C PHE A 294 9.82 6.65 -20.37
N ARG A 295 10.10 7.45 -21.41
CA ARG A 295 9.49 8.77 -21.61
C ARG A 295 8.76 8.80 -22.94
N LYS A 296 7.54 9.34 -22.92
CA LYS A 296 6.74 9.56 -24.10
C LYS A 296 7.23 10.79 -24.85
N GLN A 297 7.44 10.64 -26.14
CA GLN A 297 7.80 11.75 -27.03
C GLN A 297 6.53 12.46 -27.52
N ASP A 298 6.66 13.68 -28.04
CA ASP A 298 5.56 14.44 -28.64
C ASP A 298 4.85 13.68 -29.78
N THR A 299 5.54 12.74 -30.41
CA THR A 299 5.02 11.83 -31.43
C THR A 299 4.14 10.71 -30.86
N GLY A 300 4.01 10.63 -29.54
CA GLY A 300 3.33 9.54 -28.82
C GLY A 300 4.17 8.27 -28.64
N LYS A 301 5.41 8.27 -29.10
CA LYS A 301 6.32 7.12 -29.02
C LYS A 301 7.01 7.07 -27.66
N TRP A 302 7.12 5.87 -27.09
CA TRP A 302 7.87 5.60 -25.87
C TRP A 302 9.35 5.31 -26.18
N LEU A 303 10.26 6.02 -25.52
CA LEU A 303 11.71 5.78 -25.60
C LEU A 303 12.29 5.55 -24.21
N VAL A 304 13.21 4.58 -24.11
CA VAL A 304 13.98 4.34 -22.89
C VAL A 304 14.98 5.48 -22.70
N TYR A 305 14.92 6.13 -21.53
CA TYR A 305 15.88 7.16 -21.15
C TYR A 305 16.80 6.76 -20.00
N ASP A 306 16.44 5.72 -19.23
CA ASP A 306 17.30 5.13 -18.19
C ASP A 306 17.00 3.64 -18.01
N ALA A 307 17.96 2.90 -17.42
CA ALA A 307 17.83 1.47 -17.15
C ALA A 307 18.67 1.08 -15.92
N THR A 308 18.19 0.09 -15.18
CA THR A 308 18.89 -0.43 -13.99
C THR A 308 18.56 -1.90 -13.74
N ASN A 309 19.48 -2.60 -13.05
CA ASN A 309 19.24 -3.95 -12.53
C ASN A 309 18.68 -3.93 -11.09
N ALA A 310 18.57 -2.75 -10.45
CA ALA A 310 18.03 -2.63 -9.10
C ALA A 310 16.51 -2.74 -9.09
N ASP A 311 15.94 -3.27 -7.99
CA ASP A 311 14.51 -3.21 -7.74
C ASP A 311 14.12 -1.75 -7.39
N VAL A 312 13.60 -1.05 -8.36
CA VAL A 312 13.26 0.38 -8.26
C VAL A 312 11.98 0.65 -7.49
N ASN A 313 11.14 -0.36 -7.29
CA ASN A 313 9.89 -0.24 -6.53
C ASN A 313 10.11 -0.50 -5.03
N ALA A 314 11.33 -0.90 -4.64
CA ALA A 314 11.66 -1.03 -3.24
C ALA A 314 11.64 0.34 -2.54
N PRO A 315 10.99 0.48 -1.37
CA PRO A 315 11.15 1.65 -0.53
C PRO A 315 12.63 1.86 -0.19
N VAL A 316 13.07 3.12 -0.09
CA VAL A 316 14.46 3.44 0.25
C VAL A 316 14.86 2.77 1.55
N GLY A 317 16.00 2.11 1.55
CA GLY A 317 16.50 1.33 2.70
C GLY A 317 15.84 -0.04 2.89
N LYS A 318 15.03 -0.48 1.94
CA LYS A 318 14.44 -1.83 1.92
C LYS A 318 14.86 -2.60 0.68
N VAL A 319 14.79 -3.92 0.78
CA VAL A 319 15.02 -4.85 -0.33
C VAL A 319 13.88 -5.85 -0.40
N ARG A 320 13.61 -6.36 -1.61
CA ARG A 320 12.59 -7.38 -1.82
C ARG A 320 13.16 -8.76 -1.54
N LEU A 321 12.49 -9.51 -0.67
CA LEU A 321 12.69 -10.95 -0.51
C LEU A 321 11.47 -11.68 -1.07
N THR A 322 11.70 -12.64 -1.94
CA THR A 322 10.65 -13.48 -2.53
C THR A 322 10.87 -14.93 -2.14
N PHE A 323 9.89 -15.53 -1.47
CA PHE A 323 9.94 -16.91 -0.98
C PHE A 323 9.14 -17.83 -1.90
N MET A 324 9.78 -18.90 -2.38
CA MET A 324 9.25 -19.83 -3.37
C MET A 324 9.18 -21.25 -2.82
N ASN A 325 8.10 -21.97 -3.14
CA ASN A 325 8.05 -23.42 -3.01
C ASN A 325 7.85 -24.03 -4.41
N GLY A 326 8.92 -24.58 -4.97
CA GLY A 326 8.97 -24.92 -6.38
C GLY A 326 8.76 -23.68 -7.25
N ASP A 327 7.73 -23.69 -8.11
CA ASP A 327 7.37 -22.55 -8.98
C ASP A 327 6.30 -21.62 -8.34
N THR A 328 5.89 -21.90 -7.10
CA THR A 328 4.84 -21.12 -6.41
C THR A 328 5.47 -20.05 -5.52
N VAL A 329 5.08 -18.79 -5.71
CA VAL A 329 5.41 -17.69 -4.79
C VAL A 329 4.55 -17.84 -3.53
N LEU A 330 5.20 -17.96 -2.37
CA LEU A 330 4.54 -17.99 -1.06
C LEU A 330 4.36 -16.61 -0.47
N SER A 331 5.41 -15.79 -0.51
CA SER A 331 5.36 -14.38 -0.17
C SER A 331 6.40 -13.59 -0.97
N SER A 332 6.17 -12.29 -1.11
CA SER A 332 7.14 -11.33 -1.66
C SER A 332 6.97 -10.02 -0.90
N GLU A 333 7.97 -9.65 -0.12
CA GLU A 333 7.87 -8.55 0.82
C GLU A 333 9.12 -7.68 0.85
N PHE A 334 8.95 -6.43 1.32
CA PHE A 334 10.05 -5.50 1.49
C PHE A 334 10.52 -5.49 2.94
N VAL A 335 11.76 -5.92 3.14
CA VAL A 335 12.43 -5.91 4.45
C VAL A 335 13.52 -4.84 4.50
N LYS A 336 13.85 -4.33 5.69
CA LYS A 336 14.94 -3.37 5.84
C LYS A 336 16.28 -4.02 5.48
N THR A 337 17.18 -3.28 4.82
CA THR A 337 18.51 -3.76 4.44
C THR A 337 19.36 -4.12 5.65
N ASP A 338 19.11 -3.51 6.80
CA ASP A 338 19.80 -3.69 8.08
C ASP A 338 18.95 -4.45 9.12
N ALA A 339 17.94 -5.19 8.67
CA ALA A 339 17.13 -5.99 9.58
C ALA A 339 17.97 -7.01 10.34
N THR A 340 17.73 -7.12 11.65
CA THR A 340 18.38 -8.10 12.54
C THR A 340 17.51 -9.32 12.79
N GLU A 341 16.23 -9.25 12.43
CA GLU A 341 15.24 -10.31 12.58
C GLU A 341 14.33 -10.32 11.35
N LEU A 342 13.83 -11.51 10.98
CA LEU A 342 12.96 -11.72 9.83
C LEU A 342 12.02 -12.89 10.12
N ASP A 343 10.75 -12.73 9.81
CA ASP A 343 9.78 -13.83 9.77
C ASP A 343 9.67 -14.35 8.34
N THR A 344 9.86 -15.66 8.18
CA THR A 344 9.73 -16.33 6.88
C THR A 344 8.42 -17.13 6.80
N PRO A 345 7.87 -17.36 5.59
CA PRO A 345 6.68 -18.18 5.46
C PRO A 345 6.88 -19.58 6.03
N LEU A 346 5.86 -20.10 6.73
CA LEU A 346 5.84 -21.50 7.16
C LEU A 346 5.55 -22.42 5.96
N VAL A 347 6.33 -23.47 5.80
CA VAL A 347 6.22 -24.40 4.65
C VAL A 347 5.93 -25.80 5.14
N SER A 348 4.87 -26.40 4.59
CA SER A 348 4.60 -27.82 4.82
C SER A 348 5.51 -28.68 3.95
N ALA A 349 6.30 -29.54 4.60
CA ALA A 349 7.15 -30.47 3.86
C ALA A 349 6.32 -31.56 3.16
N PRO A 350 6.72 -32.00 1.95
CA PRO A 350 6.15 -33.17 1.31
C PRO A 350 6.28 -34.42 2.18
N GLU A 351 5.42 -35.43 1.94
CA GLU A 351 5.44 -36.71 2.70
C GLU A 351 6.84 -37.35 2.69
N GLY A 352 7.33 -37.69 3.87
CA GLY A 352 8.64 -38.31 4.07
C GLY A 352 9.83 -37.37 3.95
N LYS A 353 9.59 -36.03 3.89
CA LYS A 353 10.65 -35.03 3.87
C LYS A 353 10.57 -34.09 5.05
N VAL A 354 11.67 -33.42 5.34
CA VAL A 354 11.76 -32.29 6.29
C VAL A 354 12.23 -31.05 5.57
N PHE A 355 11.70 -29.92 5.97
CA PHE A 355 12.18 -28.63 5.50
C PHE A 355 13.55 -28.34 6.13
N ILE A 356 14.52 -27.91 5.31
CA ILE A 356 15.91 -27.68 5.74
C ILE A 356 16.36 -26.23 5.59
N GLY A 357 15.44 -25.33 5.25
CA GLY A 357 15.72 -23.91 5.18
C GLY A 357 15.45 -23.29 3.82
N TRP A 358 15.72 -21.98 3.76
CA TRP A 358 15.58 -21.15 2.60
C TRP A 358 16.92 -20.98 1.89
N TYR A 359 16.97 -21.29 0.60
CA TYR A 359 18.19 -21.31 -0.19
C TYR A 359 18.12 -20.38 -1.39
N ARG A 360 19.23 -19.68 -1.66
CA ARG A 360 19.47 -19.04 -2.93
C ARG A 360 19.99 -20.07 -3.92
N ILE A 361 19.47 -20.02 -5.14
CA ILE A 361 19.88 -20.91 -6.23
C ILE A 361 20.64 -20.11 -7.26
N ASP A 362 21.94 -20.35 -7.38
CA ASP A 362 22.80 -19.75 -8.39
C ASP A 362 23.04 -20.76 -9.52
N LYS A 363 22.75 -20.39 -10.75
CA LYS A 363 22.98 -21.22 -11.93
C LYS A 363 24.20 -20.74 -12.69
N TYR A 364 25.18 -21.59 -12.86
CA TYR A 364 26.41 -21.32 -13.59
C TYR A 364 26.55 -22.25 -14.81
N ASP A 365 27.45 -21.93 -15.74
CA ASP A 365 27.73 -22.77 -16.92
C ASP A 365 28.18 -24.21 -16.53
N ASN A 366 28.73 -24.39 -15.35
CA ASN A 366 29.26 -25.67 -14.82
C ASN A 366 28.31 -26.36 -13.82
N GLY A 367 27.12 -25.81 -13.59
CA GLY A 367 26.14 -26.42 -12.68
C GLY A 367 25.31 -25.42 -11.88
N THR A 368 24.53 -25.96 -10.96
CA THR A 368 23.68 -25.18 -10.06
C THR A 368 24.25 -25.28 -8.63
N THR A 369 24.41 -24.15 -7.98
CA THR A 369 24.82 -24.06 -6.58
C THR A 369 23.65 -23.66 -5.71
N TYR A 370 23.46 -24.37 -4.60
CA TYR A 370 22.47 -24.06 -3.57
C TYR A 370 23.19 -23.48 -2.36
N THR A 371 22.90 -22.22 -2.04
CA THR A 371 23.49 -21.56 -0.89
C THR A 371 22.41 -21.28 0.13
N MET A 372 22.56 -21.83 1.36
CA MET A 372 21.63 -21.53 2.45
C MET A 372 21.67 -20.03 2.74
N ALA A 373 20.52 -19.38 2.68
CA ALA A 373 20.36 -17.99 2.99
C ALA A 373 19.80 -17.82 4.41
N PHE A 374 18.75 -18.57 4.75
CA PHE A 374 18.10 -18.53 6.05
C PHE A 374 17.76 -19.91 6.57
N ASP A 375 17.99 -20.10 7.88
CA ASP A 375 17.62 -21.30 8.65
C ASP A 375 16.65 -20.84 9.76
N PRO A 376 15.34 -20.85 9.48
CA PRO A 376 14.34 -20.40 10.43
C PRO A 376 14.09 -21.44 11.53
N ASP A 377 13.65 -20.96 12.68
CA ASP A 377 13.12 -21.80 13.74
C ASP A 377 11.74 -22.42 13.37
N GLU A 378 11.16 -23.18 14.30
CA GLU A 378 9.87 -23.84 14.09
C GLU A 378 8.68 -22.87 13.86
N ASN A 379 8.84 -21.60 14.20
CA ASN A 379 7.86 -20.51 13.99
C ASN A 379 8.14 -19.70 12.73
N GLY A 380 9.21 -20.01 11.99
CA GLY A 380 9.64 -19.27 10.80
C GLY A 380 10.53 -18.06 11.11
N HIS A 381 10.93 -17.88 12.37
CA HIS A 381 11.73 -16.74 12.78
C HIS A 381 13.23 -16.96 12.50
N VAL A 382 13.88 -15.92 11.94
CA VAL A 382 15.31 -15.92 11.62
C VAL A 382 15.99 -14.75 12.31
N THR A 383 17.10 -15.01 13.00
CA THR A 383 17.99 -13.97 13.50
C THR A 383 19.11 -13.71 12.49
N ILE A 384 19.25 -12.46 12.05
CA ILE A 384 20.26 -12.03 11.08
C ILE A 384 21.47 -11.46 11.85
N PRO A 385 22.72 -11.93 11.59
CA PRO A 385 23.89 -11.43 12.28
C PRO A 385 24.08 -9.91 12.11
N ASN A 386 24.42 -9.23 13.20
CA ASN A 386 24.69 -7.79 13.17
C ASN A 386 25.75 -7.43 12.14
N GLY A 387 25.50 -6.38 11.35
CA GLY A 387 26.38 -5.93 10.28
C GLY A 387 26.16 -6.64 8.94
N THR A 388 25.21 -7.59 8.87
CA THR A 388 24.77 -8.15 7.59
C THR A 388 23.91 -7.11 6.88
N THR A 389 24.19 -6.86 5.60
CA THR A 389 23.31 -6.07 4.73
C THR A 389 22.55 -7.04 3.85
N LEU A 390 21.22 -7.01 3.94
CA LEU A 390 20.37 -7.81 3.07
C LEU A 390 20.37 -7.22 1.64
N GLU A 391 20.35 -8.13 0.67
CA GLU A 391 20.24 -7.82 -0.75
C GLU A 391 18.92 -8.37 -1.31
N PRO A 392 18.37 -7.85 -2.43
CA PRO A 392 17.23 -8.45 -3.09
C PRO A 392 17.53 -9.90 -3.47
N MET A 393 16.65 -10.83 -3.10
CA MET A 393 16.86 -12.24 -3.43
C MET A 393 15.56 -13.04 -3.56
N THR A 394 15.60 -14.05 -4.43
CA THR A 394 14.59 -15.09 -4.50
C THR A 394 15.10 -16.32 -3.77
N LEU A 395 14.30 -16.81 -2.83
CA LEU A 395 14.62 -17.86 -1.89
C LEU A 395 13.71 -19.07 -2.15
N TYR A 396 14.28 -20.23 -2.17
CA TYR A 396 13.58 -21.48 -2.46
C TYR A 396 13.56 -22.39 -1.24
N ALA A 397 12.38 -22.92 -0.90
CA ALA A 397 12.25 -23.95 0.11
C ALA A 397 12.95 -25.24 -0.33
N LEU A 398 13.89 -25.74 0.46
CA LEU A 398 14.50 -27.04 0.22
C LEU A 398 14.08 -28.06 1.27
N PHE A 399 14.01 -29.33 0.85
CA PHE A 399 13.55 -30.44 1.65
C PHE A 399 14.50 -31.62 1.51
N GLU A 400 14.82 -32.26 2.63
CA GLU A 400 15.61 -33.51 2.66
C GLU A 400 14.80 -34.68 3.19
N THR A 401 15.16 -35.89 2.76
CA THR A 401 14.65 -37.09 3.40
C THR A 401 15.46 -37.30 4.67
N PRO A 402 14.81 -37.46 5.86
CA PRO A 402 15.54 -37.71 7.09
C PRO A 402 16.43 -38.95 6.91
N SER A 403 17.73 -38.80 7.17
CA SER A 403 18.61 -39.97 7.24
C SER A 403 18.09 -40.85 8.37
N GLY A 404 17.61 -42.07 8.01
CA GLY A 404 17.16 -43.04 8.99
C GLY A 404 18.26 -43.26 10.03
N THR A 405 17.91 -43.16 11.30
CA THR A 405 18.75 -43.68 12.37
C THR A 405 18.96 -45.14 12.05
N ASP A 406 20.20 -45.52 11.74
CA ASP A 406 20.62 -46.92 11.69
C ASP A 406 20.08 -47.56 12.95
N ALA A 407 19.07 -48.42 12.79
CA ALA A 407 18.70 -49.36 13.82
C ALA A 407 19.91 -50.28 13.99
N THR A 408 20.73 -49.99 14.97
CA THR A 408 21.70 -50.97 15.47
C THR A 408 20.91 -52.19 15.90
N GLU A 409 20.89 -53.20 15.03
CA GLU A 409 20.58 -54.56 15.43
C GLU A 409 21.61 -54.94 16.47
N GLY A 410 21.19 -54.91 17.73
CA GLY A 410 21.84 -55.60 18.83
C GLY A 410 21.46 -57.06 18.74
N GLY A 411 22.41 -57.89 18.26
CA GLY A 411 22.37 -59.33 18.39
C GLY A 411 22.67 -59.80 19.81
#